data_0a17bcafac5cac20dfce5065e81a69e0
#
_entry.id   0a17bcafac5cac20dfce5065e81a69e0
#
_cell.length_a   1.000
_cell.length_b   1.000
_cell.length_c   1.000
_cell.angle_alpha   90.00
_cell.angle_beta   90.00
_cell.angle_gamma   90.00
#
_symmetry.space_group_name_H-M   'P 1'
#
loop_
_entity.id
_entity.type
_entity.pdbx_description
1 polymer ?
#
loop_
_entity_poly.entity_id
_entity_poly.type
_entity_poly.pdbx_seq_one_letter_code
_entity_poly.pdbx_strand_id
1 'polypeptide(L)'
;MKNVLVIVVLLAMVLPMQAKEKSYEKGVLMQMESAPCGSAEKGGKTFASEVLGTDGEHKSTQQLLCQEYILQADRVIYRIRPKDDKHPALLTIGETAEFRIEKDKLILRIPETNDKERDYSVVSITPRTDVVDARSAKNDSSR
;
A
#
# COMPACT_ATOMS: atom_id res chain seq x y z
N MET A 1 -33.73 -45.71 21.59
CA MET A 1 -32.50 -45.69 20.78
C MET A 1 -32.59 -44.82 19.53
N LYS A 2 -33.74 -44.56 18.92
CA LYS A 2 -33.88 -43.69 17.73
C LYS A 2 -33.56 -42.20 18.01
N ASN A 3 -33.85 -41.70 19.20
CA ASN A 3 -33.66 -40.28 19.53
C ASN A 3 -32.20 -39.89 19.86
N VAL A 4 -31.38 -40.86 20.27
CA VAL A 4 -29.95 -40.61 20.57
C VAL A 4 -29.16 -40.41 19.29
N LEU A 5 -29.51 -41.09 18.22
CA LEU A 5 -28.85 -41.04 16.92
C LEU A 5 -29.07 -39.68 16.21
N VAL A 6 -30.23 -39.06 16.41
CA VAL A 6 -30.56 -37.73 15.86
C VAL A 6 -29.79 -36.62 16.55
N ILE A 7 -29.53 -36.72 17.87
CA ILE A 7 -28.80 -35.74 18.63
C ILE A 7 -27.31 -35.75 18.24
N VAL A 8 -26.72 -36.91 17.97
CA VAL A 8 -25.32 -37.03 17.54
C VAL A 8 -25.10 -36.42 16.16
N VAL A 9 -26.05 -36.56 15.25
CA VAL A 9 -25.97 -35.97 13.90
C VAL A 9 -26.09 -34.45 13.93
N LEU A 10 -26.89 -33.88 14.84
CA LEU A 10 -27.05 -32.44 14.98
C LEU A 10 -25.80 -31.77 15.61
N LEU A 11 -25.05 -32.49 16.47
CA LEU A 11 -23.83 -31.96 17.08
C LEU A 11 -22.62 -31.88 16.11
N ALA A 12 -22.65 -32.67 15.03
CA ALA A 12 -21.56 -32.71 14.04
C ALA A 12 -21.56 -31.54 13.05
N MET A 13 -22.59 -30.69 13.02
CA MET A 13 -22.71 -29.58 12.08
C MET A 13 -22.18 -28.22 12.61
N VAL A 14 -21.69 -28.15 13.83
CA VAL A 14 -21.04 -26.94 14.37
C VAL A 14 -19.54 -27.03 14.13
N LEU A 15 -19.12 -27.03 12.86
CA LEU A 15 -17.74 -26.74 12.51
C LEU A 15 -17.53 -25.24 12.78
N PRO A 16 -16.62 -24.85 13.70
CA PRO A 16 -16.27 -23.46 13.84
C PRO A 16 -15.65 -23.01 12.51
N MET A 17 -16.33 -22.12 11.80
CA MET A 17 -15.70 -21.32 10.74
C MET A 17 -14.58 -20.53 11.42
N GLN A 18 -13.36 -21.06 11.42
CA GLN A 18 -12.16 -20.32 11.83
C GLN A 18 -11.98 -19.22 10.78
N ALA A 19 -12.48 -18.04 11.09
CA ALA A 19 -12.15 -16.83 10.37
C ALA A 19 -10.63 -16.69 10.47
N LYS A 20 -9.93 -16.84 9.34
CA LYS A 20 -8.48 -16.69 9.26
C LYS A 20 -8.15 -15.30 9.75
N GLU A 21 -7.61 -15.18 10.95
CA GLU A 21 -7.17 -13.91 11.50
C GLU A 21 -6.19 -13.25 10.52
N LYS A 22 -6.50 -12.02 10.12
CA LYS A 22 -5.65 -11.24 9.25
C LYS A 22 -4.43 -10.81 10.06
N SER A 23 -3.28 -11.39 9.77
CA SER A 23 -2.02 -11.00 10.41
C SER A 23 -1.56 -9.66 9.82
N TYR A 24 -1.34 -8.68 10.71
CA TYR A 24 -0.77 -7.39 10.36
C TYR A 24 0.66 -7.30 10.87
N GLU A 25 1.52 -6.70 10.06
CA GLU A 25 2.86 -6.25 10.45
C GLU A 25 2.80 -4.78 10.84
N LYS A 26 3.76 -4.34 11.64
CA LYS A 26 3.89 -2.94 12.05
C LYS A 26 5.01 -2.25 11.30
N GLY A 27 4.80 -1.00 10.94
CA GLY A 27 5.80 -0.14 10.33
C GLY A 27 5.56 1.32 10.72
N VAL A 28 6.57 2.15 10.50
CA VAL A 28 6.50 3.59 10.77
C VAL A 28 6.52 4.34 9.45
N LEU A 29 5.62 5.29 9.29
CA LEU A 29 5.60 6.19 8.14
C LEU A 29 6.69 7.26 8.33
N MET A 30 7.77 7.14 7.57
CA MET A 30 8.97 7.97 7.74
C MET A 30 8.90 9.28 6.96
N GLN A 31 8.34 9.23 5.76
CA GLN A 31 8.39 10.33 4.82
C GLN A 31 7.29 10.24 3.78
N MET A 32 6.90 11.41 3.25
CA MET A 32 6.04 11.55 2.09
C MET A 32 6.79 12.30 1.01
N GLU A 33 6.73 11.81 -0.21
CA GLU A 33 7.39 12.38 -1.38
C GLU A 33 6.40 12.52 -2.54
N SER A 34 6.67 13.47 -3.45
CA SER A 34 5.99 13.53 -4.74
C SER A 34 6.94 12.99 -5.81
N ALA A 35 6.54 11.92 -6.46
CA ALA A 35 7.34 11.26 -7.49
C ALA A 35 6.61 11.25 -8.85
N PRO A 36 7.36 11.32 -9.97
CA PRO A 36 6.76 11.16 -11.29
C PRO A 36 6.08 9.80 -11.43
N CYS A 37 4.81 9.79 -11.86
CA CYS A 37 4.05 8.55 -11.98
C CYS A 37 3.36 8.36 -13.34
N GLY A 38 3.62 9.25 -14.28
CA GLY A 38 3.09 9.18 -15.63
C GLY A 38 3.15 10.51 -16.31
N SER A 39 2.58 10.55 -17.49
CA SER A 39 2.42 11.75 -18.29
C SER A 39 0.98 11.86 -18.79
N ALA A 40 0.42 13.06 -18.75
CA ALA A 40 -0.86 13.37 -19.37
C ALA A 40 -0.64 14.22 -20.62
N GLU A 41 -1.26 13.84 -21.71
CA GLU A 41 -1.32 14.68 -22.89
C GLU A 41 -2.44 15.72 -22.72
N LYS A 42 -2.06 16.98 -22.73
CA LYS A 42 -3.02 18.08 -22.76
C LYS A 42 -3.20 18.51 -24.22
N GLY A 43 -4.18 17.92 -24.88
CA GLY A 43 -4.64 18.36 -26.19
C GLY A 43 -5.61 19.52 -26.03
N GLY A 44 -5.26 20.70 -26.48
CA GLY A 44 -6.16 21.83 -26.56
C GLY A 44 -6.07 22.41 -27.98
N LYS A 45 -7.20 22.45 -28.71
CA LYS A 45 -7.35 23.31 -29.87
C LYS A 45 -7.32 24.75 -29.35
N THR A 46 -6.31 25.51 -29.76
CA THR A 46 -6.31 26.95 -29.48
C THR A 46 -7.32 27.63 -30.37
N PHE A 47 -8.08 28.59 -29.87
CA PHE A 47 -9.09 29.37 -30.62
C PHE A 47 -8.51 29.97 -31.91
N ALA A 48 -7.21 30.28 -31.91
CA ALA A 48 -6.49 30.78 -33.05
C ALA A 48 -6.32 29.74 -34.20
N SER A 49 -6.18 28.46 -33.87
CA SER A 49 -6.05 27.39 -34.89
C SER A 49 -7.37 27.07 -35.54
N GLU A 50 -8.48 27.28 -34.85
CA GLU A 50 -9.84 27.04 -35.39
C GLU A 50 -10.24 28.16 -36.37
N VAL A 51 -9.78 29.39 -36.15
CA VAL A 51 -10.05 30.52 -37.02
C VAL A 51 -9.14 30.54 -38.28
N LEU A 52 -7.92 30.05 -38.15
CA LEU A 52 -6.91 30.08 -39.23
C LEU A 52 -6.81 28.78 -40.03
N GLY A 53 -7.59 27.74 -39.69
CA GLY A 53 -7.61 26.46 -40.40
C GLY A 53 -6.25 25.74 -40.42
N THR A 54 -5.37 26.07 -39.48
CA THR A 54 -4.08 25.38 -39.34
C THR A 54 -4.22 24.25 -38.32
N ASP A 55 -4.18 23.00 -38.79
CA ASP A 55 -4.21 21.79 -37.93
C ASP A 55 -2.94 21.61 -37.10
N GLY A 56 -2.56 22.65 -36.33
CA GLY A 56 -1.48 22.59 -35.39
C GLY A 56 -1.99 22.07 -34.04
N GLU A 57 -2.16 20.76 -33.90
CA GLU A 57 -2.34 20.15 -32.58
C GLU A 57 -1.06 20.32 -31.75
N HIS A 58 -1.00 21.37 -30.93
CA HIS A 58 0.03 21.50 -29.92
C HIS A 58 -0.28 20.55 -28.76
N LYS A 59 0.20 19.31 -28.87
CA LYS A 59 0.18 18.33 -27.78
C LYS A 59 1.29 18.71 -26.81
N SER A 60 0.93 19.24 -25.65
CA SER A 60 1.86 19.42 -24.55
C SER A 60 1.77 18.23 -23.60
N THR A 61 2.88 17.57 -23.37
CA THR A 61 2.98 16.48 -22.38
C THR A 61 3.26 17.10 -21.01
N GLN A 62 2.35 16.88 -20.07
CA GLN A 62 2.54 17.28 -18.68
C GLN A 62 2.90 16.07 -17.86
N GLN A 63 4.00 16.16 -17.10
CA GLN A 63 4.37 15.12 -16.14
C GLN A 63 3.40 15.11 -14.97
N LEU A 64 2.87 13.94 -14.65
CA LEU A 64 2.03 13.73 -13.48
C LEU A 64 2.91 13.40 -12.28
N LEU A 65 2.58 14.01 -11.14
CA LEU A 65 3.19 13.73 -9.84
C LEU A 65 2.19 12.99 -8.97
N CYS A 66 2.62 11.85 -8.45
CA CYS A 66 1.88 11.06 -7.49
C CYS A 66 2.51 11.15 -6.10
N GLN A 67 1.69 11.06 -5.09
CA GLN A 67 2.12 11.01 -3.72
C GLN A 67 2.63 9.61 -3.37
N GLU A 68 3.80 9.52 -2.78
CA GLU A 68 4.41 8.28 -2.29
C GLU A 68 4.77 8.40 -0.82
N TYR A 69 4.68 7.29 -0.10
CA TYR A 69 5.08 7.20 1.30
C TYR A 69 6.20 6.19 1.48
N ILE A 70 7.10 6.49 2.40
CA ILE A 70 8.15 5.58 2.86
C ILE A 70 7.68 4.95 4.17
N LEU A 71 7.41 3.65 4.13
CA LEU A 71 7.01 2.83 5.27
C LEU A 71 8.18 1.97 5.70
N GLN A 72 8.70 2.21 6.89
CA GLN A 72 9.79 1.45 7.46
C GLN A 72 9.23 0.32 8.33
N ALA A 73 9.42 -0.92 7.91
CA ALA A 73 9.13 -2.12 8.67
C ALA A 73 10.39 -2.64 9.38
N ASP A 74 10.29 -3.78 10.03
CA ASP A 74 11.40 -4.38 10.80
C ASP A 74 12.65 -4.62 9.95
N ARG A 75 12.50 -5.26 8.79
CA ARG A 75 13.63 -5.69 7.93
C ARG A 75 13.72 -4.97 6.60
N VAL A 76 12.67 -4.29 6.20
CA VAL A 76 12.55 -3.69 4.87
C VAL A 76 11.90 -2.31 4.95
N ILE A 77 12.20 -1.52 3.95
CA ILE A 77 11.59 -0.22 3.70
C ILE A 77 10.76 -0.37 2.43
N TYR A 78 9.48 -0.07 2.53
CA TYR A 78 8.55 -0.05 1.42
C TYR A 78 8.36 1.38 0.93
N ARG A 79 8.44 1.58 -0.37
CA ARG A 79 7.91 2.78 -1.03
C ARG A 79 6.53 2.42 -1.56
N ILE A 80 5.52 3.11 -1.09
CA ILE A 80 4.11 2.80 -1.39
C ILE A 80 3.39 4.01 -1.97
N ARG A 81 2.45 3.74 -2.88
CA ARG A 81 1.62 4.74 -3.54
C ARG A 81 0.15 4.42 -3.34
N PRO A 82 -0.72 5.40 -3.00
CA PRO A 82 -2.15 5.17 -2.93
C PRO A 82 -2.69 4.60 -4.25
N LYS A 83 -3.58 3.61 -4.19
CA LYS A 83 -4.29 3.13 -5.40
C LYS A 83 -5.44 4.05 -5.80
N ASP A 84 -6.00 4.80 -4.85
CA ASP A 84 -7.02 5.81 -5.13
C ASP A 84 -6.36 7.17 -5.31
N ASP A 85 -6.14 7.55 -6.56
CA ASP A 85 -5.53 8.84 -6.92
C ASP A 85 -6.52 10.01 -6.84
N LYS A 86 -7.83 9.74 -6.80
CA LYS A 86 -8.86 10.79 -6.81
C LYS A 86 -9.04 11.44 -5.45
N HIS A 87 -8.90 10.65 -4.39
CA HIS A 87 -9.09 11.10 -3.01
C HIS A 87 -7.97 10.54 -2.12
N PRO A 88 -6.71 10.93 -2.35
CA PRO A 88 -5.60 10.44 -1.56
C PRO A 88 -5.78 10.90 -0.11
N ALA A 89 -5.78 9.93 0.80
CA ALA A 89 -5.77 10.27 2.22
C ALA A 89 -4.35 10.67 2.61
N LEU A 90 -4.23 11.83 3.23
CA LEU A 90 -2.98 12.24 3.86
C LEU A 90 -2.74 11.38 5.11
N LEU A 91 -1.61 10.68 5.12
CA LEU A 91 -1.15 9.92 6.27
C LEU A 91 -0.20 10.79 7.10
N THR A 92 -0.31 10.70 8.42
CA THR A 92 0.57 11.43 9.33
C THR A 92 1.94 10.76 9.39
N ILE A 93 2.98 11.54 9.17
CA ILE A 93 4.37 11.06 9.26
C ILE A 93 4.76 10.89 10.73
N GLY A 94 5.52 9.83 11.03
CA GLY A 94 5.94 9.45 12.37
C GLY A 94 4.98 8.52 13.10
N GLU A 95 3.77 8.29 12.56
CA GLU A 95 2.81 7.36 13.15
C GLU A 95 3.15 5.91 12.81
N THR A 96 2.80 5.02 13.75
CA THR A 96 2.86 3.58 13.52
C THR A 96 1.65 3.13 12.72
N ALA A 97 1.91 2.54 11.57
CA ALA A 97 0.90 1.94 10.73
C ALA A 97 0.93 0.41 10.88
N GLU A 98 -0.21 -0.20 10.77
CA GLU A 98 -0.36 -1.64 10.61
C GLU A 98 -0.64 -1.95 9.15
N PHE A 99 0.08 -2.92 8.61
CA PHE A 99 -0.06 -3.28 7.21
C PHE A 99 0.01 -4.79 6.98
N ARG A 100 -0.51 -5.22 5.86
CA ARG A 100 -0.40 -6.59 5.35
C ARG A 100 -0.26 -6.56 3.84
N ILE A 101 0.43 -7.55 3.31
CA ILE A 101 0.58 -7.70 1.86
C ILE A 101 -0.41 -8.76 1.38
N GLU A 102 -1.24 -8.40 0.43
CA GLU A 102 -2.14 -9.30 -0.26
C GLU A 102 -1.88 -9.26 -1.76
N LYS A 103 -1.37 -10.37 -2.30
CA LYS A 103 -1.03 -10.48 -3.73
C LYS A 103 -0.07 -9.36 -4.18
N ASP A 104 -0.62 -8.35 -4.88
CA ASP A 104 0.09 -7.23 -5.51
C ASP A 104 -0.12 -5.90 -4.79
N LYS A 105 -0.79 -5.90 -3.64
CA LYS A 105 -1.13 -4.70 -2.90
C LYS A 105 -0.73 -4.78 -1.43
N LEU A 106 -0.41 -3.63 -0.89
CA LEU A 106 -0.22 -3.42 0.53
C LEU A 106 -1.47 -2.76 1.08
N ILE A 107 -2.09 -3.40 2.07
CA ILE A 107 -3.25 -2.87 2.78
C ILE A 107 -2.73 -2.27 4.08
N LEU A 108 -2.98 -0.98 4.29
CA LEU A 108 -2.49 -0.21 5.41
C LEU A 108 -3.63 0.40 6.19
N ARG A 109 -3.51 0.41 7.52
CA ARG A 109 -4.37 1.13 8.45
C ARG A 109 -3.56 1.83 9.52
N ILE A 110 -4.08 2.92 10.07
CA ILE A 110 -3.50 3.62 11.22
C ILE A 110 -4.52 3.56 12.35
N PRO A 111 -4.35 2.66 13.33
CA PRO A 111 -5.34 2.41 14.38
C PRO A 111 -5.66 3.65 15.23
N GLU A 112 -4.66 4.49 15.47
CA GLU A 112 -4.80 5.66 16.35
C GLU A 112 -5.57 6.82 15.72
N THR A 113 -5.46 6.98 14.39
CA THR A 113 -6.07 8.11 13.69
C THR A 113 -7.34 7.70 12.97
N ASN A 114 -7.30 6.59 12.25
CA ASN A 114 -8.41 6.10 11.45
C ASN A 114 -8.17 4.63 11.09
N ASP A 115 -8.84 3.72 11.78
CA ASP A 115 -8.71 2.27 11.60
C ASP A 115 -9.24 1.74 10.23
N LYS A 116 -9.43 2.63 9.27
CA LYS A 116 -9.87 2.27 7.93
C LYS A 116 -8.73 1.69 7.11
N GLU A 117 -8.91 0.48 6.61
CA GLU A 117 -8.01 -0.14 5.63
C GLU A 117 -8.02 0.62 4.30
N ARG A 118 -6.83 0.85 3.75
CA ARG A 118 -6.61 1.49 2.44
C ARG A 118 -5.61 0.71 1.62
N ASP A 119 -5.85 0.66 0.32
CA ASP A 119 -5.03 -0.07 -0.63
C ASP A 119 -3.91 0.81 -1.19
N TYR A 120 -2.70 0.28 -1.17
CA TYR A 120 -1.50 0.90 -1.74
C TYR A 120 -0.83 -0.05 -2.73
N SER A 121 -0.22 0.50 -3.75
CA SER A 121 0.71 -0.22 -4.63
C SER A 121 2.11 -0.14 -4.05
N VAL A 122 2.83 -1.25 -4.03
CA VAL A 122 4.24 -1.27 -3.66
C VAL A 122 5.07 -0.85 -4.87
N VAL A 123 5.75 0.27 -4.76
CA VAL A 123 6.61 0.83 -5.84
C VAL A 123 8.01 0.22 -5.77
N SER A 124 8.57 0.11 -4.57
CA SER A 124 9.85 -0.55 -4.35
C SER A 124 9.97 -1.10 -2.94
N ILE A 125 10.87 -2.08 -2.78
CA ILE A 125 11.22 -2.71 -1.51
C ILE A 125 12.73 -2.62 -1.38
N THR A 126 13.22 -2.06 -0.27
CA THR A 126 14.65 -1.92 0.02
C THR A 126 14.96 -2.59 1.36
N PRO A 127 15.96 -3.49 1.44
CA PRO A 127 16.40 -4.04 2.72
C PRO A 127 16.92 -2.94 3.65
N ARG A 128 16.69 -3.09 4.96
CA ARG A 128 17.30 -2.22 5.97
C ARG A 128 18.72 -2.66 6.24
N THR A 129 19.69 -1.80 5.94
CA THR A 129 21.11 -2.05 6.12
C THR A 129 21.54 -2.03 7.59
N ASP A 130 20.91 -1.17 8.40
CA ASP A 130 21.16 -1.07 9.83
C ASP A 130 20.91 -2.38 10.60
N VAL A 131 19.95 -3.19 10.15
CA VAL A 131 19.65 -4.50 10.76
C VAL A 131 20.65 -5.58 10.32
N VAL A 132 21.19 -5.48 9.12
CA VAL A 132 22.18 -6.43 8.58
C VAL A 132 23.50 -6.29 9.31
N ASP A 133 23.95 -5.05 9.54
CA ASP A 133 25.22 -4.76 10.22
C ASP A 133 25.20 -5.22 11.69
N ALA A 134 24.10 -5.02 12.39
CA ALA A 134 23.94 -5.49 13.77
C ALA A 134 24.01 -7.02 13.91
N ARG A 135 23.57 -7.76 12.91
CA ARG A 135 23.61 -9.22 12.90
C ARG A 135 25.00 -9.75 12.58
N SER A 136 25.74 -9.07 11.72
CA SER A 136 27.15 -9.40 11.40
C SER A 136 28.05 -9.17 12.61
N ALA A 137 27.89 -8.06 13.32
CA ALA A 137 28.67 -7.74 14.51
C ALA A 137 28.45 -8.75 15.67
N LYS A 138 27.23 -9.29 15.80
CA LYS A 138 26.92 -10.28 16.83
C LYS A 138 27.52 -11.65 16.56
N ASN A 139 27.72 -12.02 15.30
CA ASN A 139 28.34 -13.30 14.93
C ASN A 139 29.86 -13.28 15.08
N ASP A 140 30.50 -12.12 14.98
CA ASP A 140 31.94 -11.98 15.11
C ASP A 140 32.41 -11.96 16.59
N SER A 141 31.52 -11.58 17.50
CA SER A 141 31.78 -11.54 18.95
C SER A 141 31.63 -12.91 19.65
N SER A 142 31.24 -13.97 18.93
CA SER A 142 31.06 -15.34 19.49
C SER A 142 32.07 -16.39 18.97
N ARG A 143 33.20 -15.93 18.46
CA ARG A 143 34.29 -16.81 18.01
C ARG A 143 35.50 -16.77 18.91
#